data_d41a1325fbed1a1f1ae4aaff6ef38875
#
_entry.id   d41a1325fbed1a1f1ae4aaff6ef38875
#
_cell.length_a   1.000
_cell.length_b   1.000
_cell.length_c   1.000
_cell.angle_alpha   90.00
_cell.angle_beta   90.00
_cell.angle_gamma   90.00
#
_symmetry.space_group_name_H-M   'P 1'
#
loop_
_entity.id
_entity.type
_entity.pdbx_description
1 polymer ?
#
loop_
_entity_poly.entity_id
_entity_poly.type
_entity_poly.pdbx_seq_one_letter_code
_entity_poly.pdbx_strand_id
1 'polypeptide(L)'
;MSMLRNRKGFTLVELMVVVIIVLVLAGIAVPVYIHYIQEGKKSEAYAVIDSVVSGALVYFQKNDSYTGGDFDVWLADDDVDNAVYFTYAISDADDAGFVVTASVAGGWAPDDAEIVWTQTGASAADGDAGTGAFTESGW
;
A
#
# COMPACT_ATOMS: atom_id res chain seq x y z
N MET A 1 -33.92 -49.98 31.82
CA MET A 1 -33.60 -48.84 32.71
C MET A 1 -33.10 -47.71 31.85
N SER A 2 -33.96 -46.71 31.58
CA SER A 2 -33.63 -45.53 30.71
C SER A 2 -32.95 -44.49 31.60
N MET A 3 -31.66 -44.23 31.40
CA MET A 3 -30.96 -43.08 32.04
C MET A 3 -31.43 -41.79 31.38
N LEU A 4 -32.28 -41.05 32.03
CA LEU A 4 -32.62 -39.67 31.67
C LEU A 4 -31.36 -38.79 31.89
N ARG A 5 -30.62 -38.50 30.81
CA ARG A 5 -29.51 -37.55 30.81
C ARG A 5 -30.05 -36.17 31.13
N ASN A 6 -29.76 -35.68 32.33
CA ASN A 6 -30.14 -34.33 32.79
C ASN A 6 -29.43 -33.28 31.89
N ARG A 7 -30.13 -32.73 30.90
CA ARG A 7 -29.62 -31.67 30.04
C ARG A 7 -29.81 -30.34 30.80
N LYS A 8 -28.73 -29.82 31.36
CA LYS A 8 -28.70 -28.46 31.86
C LYS A 8 -28.76 -27.49 30.69
N GLY A 9 -29.77 -26.68 30.59
CA GLY A 9 -29.91 -25.60 29.61
C GLY A 9 -29.18 -24.35 30.11
N PHE A 10 -28.71 -23.53 29.18
CA PHE A 10 -28.16 -22.22 29.50
C PHE A 10 -29.25 -21.26 29.98
N THR A 11 -28.94 -20.39 30.93
CA THR A 11 -29.84 -19.34 31.37
C THR A 11 -29.78 -18.16 30.38
N LEU A 12 -30.87 -17.39 30.28
CA LEU A 12 -30.94 -16.21 29.46
C LEU A 12 -29.90 -15.15 29.89
N VAL A 13 -29.63 -15.07 31.18
CA VAL A 13 -28.62 -14.15 31.77
C VAL A 13 -27.22 -14.51 31.34
N GLU A 14 -26.85 -15.81 31.32
CA GLU A 14 -25.53 -16.25 30.85
C GLU A 14 -25.31 -15.87 29.39
N LEU A 15 -26.32 -16.01 28.53
CA LEU A 15 -26.24 -15.58 27.14
C LEU A 15 -26.09 -14.07 27.01
N MET A 16 -26.85 -13.29 27.78
CA MET A 16 -26.76 -11.81 27.75
C MET A 16 -25.38 -11.32 28.16
N VAL A 17 -24.79 -11.89 29.22
CA VAL A 17 -23.44 -11.50 29.69
C VAL A 17 -22.40 -11.79 28.61
N VAL A 18 -22.44 -12.94 27.98
CA VAL A 18 -21.50 -13.31 26.89
C VAL A 18 -21.63 -12.34 25.70
N VAL A 19 -22.84 -12.01 25.29
CA VAL A 19 -23.06 -11.07 24.19
C VAL A 19 -22.50 -9.68 24.51
N ILE A 20 -22.73 -9.19 25.74
CA ILE A 20 -22.19 -7.88 26.18
C ILE A 20 -20.66 -7.89 26.11
N ILE A 21 -20.00 -8.94 26.62
CA ILE A 21 -18.53 -9.05 26.59
C ILE A 21 -18.03 -9.04 25.14
N VAL A 22 -18.66 -9.83 24.25
CA VAL A 22 -18.27 -9.91 22.83
C VAL A 22 -18.44 -8.54 22.15
N LEU A 23 -19.53 -7.82 22.43
CA LEU A 23 -19.77 -6.49 21.86
C LEU A 23 -18.72 -5.47 22.30
N VAL A 24 -18.29 -5.49 23.57
CA VAL A 24 -17.23 -4.60 24.07
C VAL A 24 -15.89 -4.93 23.39
N LEU A 25 -15.55 -6.21 23.27
CA LEU A 25 -14.32 -6.65 22.59
C LEU A 25 -14.34 -6.30 21.09
N ALA A 26 -15.47 -6.53 20.41
CA ALA A 26 -15.64 -6.19 19.01
C ALA A 26 -15.51 -4.69 18.74
N GLY A 27 -16.02 -3.84 19.66
CA GLY A 27 -15.91 -2.38 19.58
C GLY A 27 -14.47 -1.87 19.50
N ILE A 28 -13.53 -2.60 20.07
CA ILE A 28 -12.08 -2.27 20.03
C ILE A 28 -11.39 -2.99 18.87
N ALA A 29 -11.73 -4.25 18.63
CA ALA A 29 -11.04 -5.09 17.67
C ALA A 29 -11.29 -4.66 16.21
N VAL A 30 -12.51 -4.25 15.87
CA VAL A 30 -12.87 -3.89 14.49
C VAL A 30 -12.06 -2.71 13.93
N PRO A 31 -11.95 -1.55 14.58
CA PRO A 31 -11.17 -0.43 14.03
C PRO A 31 -9.67 -0.77 13.91
N VAL A 32 -9.12 -1.49 14.85
CA VAL A 32 -7.72 -1.95 14.79
C VAL A 32 -7.51 -2.89 13.60
N TYR A 33 -8.45 -3.82 13.36
CA TYR A 33 -8.38 -4.74 12.23
C TYR A 33 -8.43 -4.04 10.86
N ILE A 34 -9.29 -3.02 10.72
CA ILE A 34 -9.38 -2.22 9.49
C ILE A 34 -8.06 -1.51 9.21
N HIS A 35 -7.43 -0.91 10.23
CA HIS A 35 -6.13 -0.26 10.09
C HIS A 35 -5.05 -1.25 9.60
N TYR A 36 -4.98 -2.45 10.16
CA TYR A 36 -4.02 -3.47 9.70
C TYR A 36 -4.25 -3.90 8.25
N ILE A 37 -5.52 -3.98 7.81
CA ILE A 37 -5.81 -4.27 6.40
C ILE A 37 -5.31 -3.15 5.48
N GLN A 38 -5.50 -1.90 5.85
CA GLN A 38 -5.02 -0.75 5.08
C GLN A 38 -3.50 -0.75 4.96
N GLU A 39 -2.78 -0.94 6.06
CA GLU A 39 -1.31 -1.06 6.05
C GLU A 39 -0.82 -2.25 5.19
N GLY A 40 -1.54 -3.38 5.24
CA GLY A 40 -1.24 -4.53 4.37
C GLY A 40 -1.39 -4.20 2.88
N LYS A 41 -2.40 -3.40 2.52
CA LYS A 41 -2.60 -2.96 1.13
C LYS A 41 -1.55 -1.95 0.68
N LYS A 42 -1.14 -1.01 1.54
CA LYS A 42 -0.03 -0.07 1.25
C LYS A 42 1.26 -0.78 0.88
N SER A 43 1.49 -1.98 1.40
CA SER A 43 2.68 -2.78 1.06
C SER A 43 2.79 -3.09 -0.43
N GLU A 44 1.65 -3.20 -1.16
CA GLU A 44 1.66 -3.34 -2.62
C GLU A 44 2.27 -2.08 -3.27
N ALA A 45 1.79 -0.89 -2.87
CA ALA A 45 2.29 0.36 -3.43
C ALA A 45 3.79 0.55 -3.21
N TYR A 46 4.27 0.28 -2.00
CA TYR A 46 5.70 0.36 -1.71
C TYR A 46 6.52 -0.61 -2.57
N ALA A 47 6.07 -1.86 -2.72
CA ALA A 47 6.80 -2.86 -3.52
C ALA A 47 6.87 -2.47 -5.01
N VAL A 48 5.78 -1.97 -5.58
CA VAL A 48 5.75 -1.52 -6.98
C VAL A 48 6.62 -0.27 -7.17
N ILE A 49 6.50 0.74 -6.30
CA ILE A 49 7.33 1.95 -6.37
C ILE A 49 8.80 1.60 -6.25
N ASP A 50 9.20 0.72 -5.33
CA ASP A 50 10.60 0.28 -5.18
C ASP A 50 11.12 -0.40 -6.45
N SER A 51 10.29 -1.18 -7.15
CA SER A 51 10.63 -1.79 -8.44
C SER A 51 10.83 -0.73 -9.52
N VAL A 52 9.92 0.26 -9.61
CA VAL A 52 10.03 1.39 -10.54
C VAL A 52 11.30 2.20 -10.29
N VAL A 53 11.57 2.55 -9.03
CA VAL A 53 12.76 3.30 -8.61
C VAL A 53 14.03 2.54 -8.98
N SER A 54 14.07 1.23 -8.73
CA SER A 54 15.23 0.39 -9.07
C SER A 54 15.48 0.37 -10.57
N GLY A 55 14.43 0.27 -11.39
CA GLY A 55 14.51 0.34 -12.84
C GLY A 55 14.95 1.71 -13.35
N ALA A 56 14.40 2.78 -12.77
CA ALA A 56 14.78 4.16 -13.07
C ALA A 56 16.27 4.43 -12.79
N LEU A 57 16.78 3.93 -11.67
CA LEU A 57 18.21 4.06 -11.33
C LEU A 57 19.10 3.33 -12.34
N VAL A 58 18.72 2.13 -12.79
CA VAL A 58 19.43 1.41 -13.86
C VAL A 58 19.36 2.16 -15.18
N TYR A 59 18.22 2.77 -15.48
CA TYR A 59 18.07 3.61 -16.69
C TYR A 59 18.96 4.83 -16.63
N PHE A 60 19.02 5.54 -15.49
CA PHE A 60 19.88 6.69 -15.27
C PHE A 60 21.37 6.33 -15.47
N GLN A 61 21.83 5.19 -14.96
CA GLN A 61 23.22 4.72 -15.14
C GLN A 61 23.62 4.53 -16.61
N LYS A 62 22.65 4.34 -17.51
CA LYS A 62 22.91 4.14 -18.94
C LYS A 62 22.75 5.42 -19.77
N ASN A 63 21.87 6.32 -19.33
CA ASN A 63 21.44 7.47 -20.12
C ASN A 63 21.84 8.81 -19.49
N ASP A 64 22.35 8.83 -18.24
CA ASP A 64 22.68 10.01 -17.44
C ASP A 64 21.47 10.98 -17.27
N SER A 65 20.24 10.46 -17.38
CA SER A 65 18.98 11.22 -17.32
C SER A 65 17.82 10.26 -17.07
N TYR A 66 16.72 10.76 -16.45
CA TYR A 66 15.45 10.06 -16.36
C TYR A 66 14.49 10.43 -17.52
N THR A 67 14.87 11.38 -18.37
CA THR A 67 14.05 11.85 -19.49
C THR A 67 13.68 10.74 -20.44
N GLY A 68 12.37 10.62 -20.74
CA GLY A 68 11.82 9.56 -21.61
C GLY A 68 11.69 8.20 -20.94
N GLY A 69 11.90 8.13 -19.61
CA GLY A 69 11.59 6.95 -18.81
C GLY A 69 10.11 6.88 -18.51
N ASP A 70 9.55 5.68 -18.58
CA ASP A 70 8.19 5.33 -18.18
C ASP A 70 8.18 3.90 -17.63
N PHE A 71 6.99 3.37 -17.32
CA PHE A 71 6.87 2.02 -16.76
C PHE A 71 7.44 0.94 -17.70
N ASP A 72 7.17 1.04 -19.00
CA ASP A 72 7.63 0.05 -20.00
C ASP A 72 9.15 0.03 -20.13
N VAL A 73 9.79 1.17 -19.85
CA VAL A 73 11.27 1.32 -19.95
C VAL A 73 11.96 0.92 -18.65
N TRP A 74 11.35 1.24 -17.50
CA TRP A 74 11.96 1.02 -16.19
C TRP A 74 11.61 -0.34 -15.57
N LEU A 75 10.44 -0.90 -15.92
CA LEU A 75 10.03 -2.23 -15.49
C LEU A 75 10.17 -3.22 -16.66
N ALA A 76 10.78 -4.36 -16.38
CA ALA A 76 10.93 -5.43 -17.38
C ALA A 76 9.66 -6.30 -17.52
N ASP A 77 8.65 -6.11 -16.67
CA ASP A 77 7.42 -6.91 -16.58
C ASP A 77 6.22 -6.05 -16.17
N ASP A 78 5.01 -6.53 -16.48
CA ASP A 78 3.70 -5.91 -16.27
C ASP A 78 3.27 -5.76 -14.79
N ASP A 79 4.20 -5.53 -13.85
CA ASP A 79 3.92 -5.45 -12.41
C ASP A 79 2.92 -4.33 -12.06
N VAL A 80 2.89 -3.27 -12.88
CA VAL A 80 1.97 -2.14 -12.68
C VAL A 80 0.54 -2.50 -13.10
N ASP A 81 0.38 -3.26 -14.18
CA ASP A 81 -0.93 -3.65 -14.72
C ASP A 81 -1.64 -4.71 -13.86
N ASN A 82 -0.88 -5.45 -13.06
CA ASN A 82 -1.41 -6.46 -12.14
C ASN A 82 -1.74 -5.92 -10.74
N ALA A 83 -1.50 -4.64 -10.47
CA ALA A 83 -1.80 -4.02 -9.19
C ALA A 83 -3.32 -4.01 -8.92
N VAL A 84 -3.71 -4.35 -7.68
CA VAL A 84 -5.11 -4.53 -7.30
C VAL A 84 -5.65 -3.34 -6.51
N TYR A 85 -4.80 -2.75 -5.67
CA TYR A 85 -5.24 -1.74 -4.70
C TYR A 85 -4.87 -0.32 -5.09
N PHE A 86 -3.94 -0.15 -6.04
CA PHE A 86 -3.45 1.16 -6.46
C PHE A 86 -3.37 1.27 -7.98
N THR A 87 -3.46 2.49 -8.47
CA THR A 87 -3.09 2.88 -9.83
C THR A 87 -1.84 3.75 -9.75
N TYR A 88 -0.95 3.63 -10.72
CA TYR A 88 0.35 4.27 -10.70
C TYR A 88 0.50 5.27 -11.83
N ALA A 89 1.20 6.36 -11.56
CA ALA A 89 1.57 7.35 -12.56
C ALA A 89 3.02 7.82 -12.34
N ILE A 90 3.74 8.06 -13.43
CA ILE A 90 5.04 8.73 -13.42
C ILE A 90 4.84 10.14 -13.95
N SER A 91 5.41 11.11 -13.29
CA SER A 91 5.45 12.51 -13.73
C SER A 91 6.83 13.11 -13.51
N ASP A 92 7.06 14.27 -14.14
CA ASP A 92 8.26 15.10 -13.97
C ASP A 92 9.58 14.35 -14.19
N ALA A 93 9.59 13.34 -15.08
CA ALA A 93 10.80 12.60 -15.43
C ALA A 93 11.70 13.48 -16.32
N ASP A 94 12.76 14.02 -15.73
CA ASP A 94 13.72 14.91 -16.37
C ASP A 94 15.18 14.57 -15.99
N ASP A 95 16.11 15.46 -16.26
CA ASP A 95 17.52 15.25 -15.92
C ASP A 95 17.81 15.30 -14.40
N ALA A 96 16.91 15.87 -13.61
CA ALA A 96 17.09 16.11 -12.18
C ALA A 96 16.31 15.11 -11.29
N GLY A 97 15.33 14.41 -11.85
CA GLY A 97 14.53 13.46 -11.07
C GLY A 97 13.26 12.99 -11.73
N PHE A 98 12.38 12.40 -10.94
CA PHE A 98 11.04 11.93 -11.34
C PHE A 98 10.13 11.78 -10.12
N VAL A 99 8.84 11.71 -10.37
CA VAL A 99 7.83 11.45 -9.34
C VAL A 99 7.02 10.21 -9.72
N VAL A 100 6.85 9.28 -8.79
CA VAL A 100 5.94 8.14 -8.91
C VAL A 100 4.81 8.32 -7.91
N THR A 101 3.58 8.34 -8.39
CA THR A 101 2.37 8.45 -7.56
C THR A 101 1.59 7.15 -7.62
N ALA A 102 1.29 6.56 -6.46
CA ALA A 102 0.34 5.47 -6.30
C ALA A 102 -0.95 6.02 -5.68
N SER A 103 -2.02 6.05 -6.46
CA SER A 103 -3.35 6.52 -6.03
C SER A 103 -4.27 5.33 -5.74
N VAL A 104 -5.11 5.43 -4.72
CA VAL A 104 -6.02 4.36 -4.30
C VAL A 104 -6.98 3.97 -5.43
N ALA A 105 -7.10 2.67 -5.68
CA ALA A 105 -8.08 2.09 -6.60
C ALA A 105 -9.17 1.36 -5.83
N GLY A 106 -10.44 1.50 -6.24
CA GLY A 106 -11.55 0.69 -5.75
C GLY A 106 -12.18 1.09 -4.40
N GLY A 107 -11.96 2.31 -3.91
CA GLY A 107 -12.74 2.91 -2.79
C GLY A 107 -12.60 2.21 -1.43
N TRP A 108 -11.47 1.53 -1.17
CA TRP A 108 -11.18 0.89 0.13
C TRP A 108 -10.51 1.85 1.13
N ALA A 109 -10.06 3.00 0.69
CA ALA A 109 -9.53 4.13 1.43
C ALA A 109 -10.13 5.43 0.85
N PRO A 110 -9.89 6.61 1.44
CA PRO A 110 -10.31 7.88 0.83
C PRO A 110 -9.77 8.03 -0.60
N ASP A 111 -10.57 8.62 -1.50
CA ASP A 111 -10.22 8.75 -2.93
C ASP A 111 -9.02 9.69 -3.17
N ASP A 112 -8.69 10.53 -2.19
CA ASP A 112 -7.53 11.43 -2.19
C ASP A 112 -6.30 10.83 -1.48
N ALA A 113 -6.38 9.58 -1.02
CA ALA A 113 -5.24 8.90 -0.40
C ALA A 113 -4.25 8.45 -1.46
N GLU A 114 -3.00 8.83 -1.28
CA GLU A 114 -1.91 8.52 -2.19
C GLU A 114 -0.59 8.28 -1.47
N ILE A 115 0.30 7.54 -2.12
CA ILE A 115 1.69 7.34 -1.72
C ILE A 115 2.56 7.84 -2.88
N VAL A 116 3.43 8.77 -2.59
CA VAL A 116 4.25 9.44 -3.60
C VAL A 116 5.72 9.19 -3.30
N TRP A 117 6.47 8.76 -4.29
CA TRP A 117 7.93 8.81 -4.29
C TRP A 117 8.41 9.98 -5.14
N THR A 118 9.29 10.80 -4.56
CA THR A 118 9.92 11.90 -5.28
C THR A 118 11.43 11.69 -5.29
N GLN A 119 12.00 11.54 -6.48
CA GLN A 119 13.45 11.48 -6.75
C GLN A 119 13.92 12.85 -7.20
N THR A 120 14.95 13.40 -6.57
CA THR A 120 15.49 14.74 -6.89
C THR A 120 16.99 14.78 -6.76
N GLY A 121 17.60 15.79 -7.37
CA GLY A 121 19.02 16.08 -7.23
C GLY A 121 19.95 15.19 -8.05
N ALA A 122 19.43 14.52 -9.08
CA ALA A 122 20.27 13.79 -10.03
C ALA A 122 21.16 14.77 -10.80
N SER A 123 22.38 14.34 -11.15
CA SER A 123 23.36 15.11 -11.89
C SER A 123 24.14 14.22 -12.86
N ALA A 124 23.85 14.39 -14.14
CA ALA A 124 24.59 13.69 -15.21
C ALA A 124 26.09 14.01 -15.20
N ALA A 125 26.46 15.21 -14.77
CA ALA A 125 27.86 15.64 -14.75
C ALA A 125 28.73 14.86 -13.74
N ASP A 126 28.09 14.40 -12.64
CA ASP A 126 28.77 13.68 -11.55
C ASP A 126 28.42 12.18 -11.54
N GLY A 127 27.50 11.74 -12.40
CA GLY A 127 26.92 10.40 -12.39
C GLY A 127 26.09 10.10 -11.13
N ASP A 128 25.60 11.14 -10.45
CA ASP A 128 24.79 11.04 -9.24
C ASP A 128 23.30 10.89 -9.62
N ALA A 129 22.70 9.77 -9.26
CA ALA A 129 21.28 9.52 -9.48
C ALA A 129 20.34 10.31 -8.55
N GLY A 130 20.90 11.09 -7.63
CA GLY A 130 20.12 11.85 -6.65
C GLY A 130 19.61 11.03 -5.47
N THR A 131 18.71 11.62 -4.70
CA THR A 131 18.08 11.00 -3.53
C THR A 131 16.57 11.04 -3.64
N GLY A 132 15.88 10.06 -3.08
CA GLY A 132 14.44 9.99 -3.10
C GLY A 132 13.82 9.80 -1.73
N ALA A 133 12.57 10.16 -1.60
CA ALA A 133 11.79 10.03 -0.37
C ALA A 133 10.32 9.69 -0.64
N PHE A 134 9.73 8.91 0.24
CA PHE A 134 8.28 8.67 0.28
C PHE A 134 7.55 9.78 1.03
N THR A 135 6.37 10.12 0.54
CA THR A 135 5.36 10.91 1.24
C THR A 135 4.00 10.23 1.13
N GLU A 136 3.19 10.32 2.18
CA GLU A 136 1.82 9.83 2.19
C GLU A 136 0.86 10.98 2.48
N SER A 137 -0.29 11.00 1.82
CA SER A 137 -1.35 11.99 2.02
C SER A 137 -2.73 11.36 1.93
N GLY A 138 -3.75 12.01 2.51
CA GLY A 138 -5.16 11.61 2.42
C GLY A 138 -5.59 10.40 3.27
N TRP A 139 -4.79 9.87 4.18
CA TRP A 139 -5.06 8.65 4.99
C TRP A 139 -5.81 8.89 6.29
#